data_05a49eb9d37324fa7881a53a0d13b251
#
_entry.id   05a49eb9d37324fa7881a53a0d13b251
#
_cell.length_a   1.000
_cell.length_b   1.000
_cell.length_c   1.000
_cell.angle_alpha   90.00
_cell.angle_beta   90.00
_cell.angle_gamma   90.00
#
_symmetry.space_group_name_H-M   'P 1'
#
loop_
_entity.id
_entity.type
_entity.pdbx_description
1 polymer ?
#
loop_
_entity_poly.entity_id
_entity_poly.type
_entity_poly.pdbx_seq_one_letter_code
_entity_poly.pdbx_strand_id
1 'polypeptide(L)'
;MRHEASRLAVIETPNSAGEIMTKDVVSVLTGSSMRDVAILLLEKRISAVPVLAANLQLLGMVSEGDLLGRSDTDRVARRDWWLTLLKDVQPQTETIAALAARPVEQVLRAPVLTIEARAPLHEIAEMLKVHDIKRLPVMQGDRMVGIVSRSDLVRAMATQIPRRAMGESVGACSLCSRA
;
A
#
# COMPACT_ATOMS: atom_id res chain seq x y z
N MET A 1 7.64 -54.24 14.20
CA MET A 1 6.57 -53.23 14.00
C MET A 1 7.16 -51.90 14.38
N ARG A 2 7.52 -51.09 13.37
CA ARG A 2 8.10 -49.77 13.55
C ARG A 2 6.98 -48.75 13.44
N HIS A 3 6.64 -48.07 14.55
CA HIS A 3 5.73 -46.93 14.54
C HIS A 3 6.40 -45.75 13.81
N GLU A 4 6.00 -45.53 12.60
CA GLU A 4 6.28 -44.33 11.81
C GLU A 4 5.37 -43.23 12.33
N ALA A 5 5.89 -42.45 13.29
CA ALA A 5 5.24 -41.26 13.79
C ALA A 5 5.25 -40.23 12.66
N SER A 6 4.11 -40.10 12.00
CA SER A 6 3.83 -39.05 11.01
C SER A 6 4.09 -37.68 11.63
N ARG A 7 5.21 -37.04 11.28
CA ARG A 7 5.47 -35.64 11.59
C ARG A 7 4.48 -34.83 10.78
N LEU A 8 3.34 -34.54 11.40
CA LEU A 8 2.50 -33.43 10.95
C LEU A 8 3.35 -32.17 11.03
N ALA A 9 3.79 -31.66 9.87
CA ALA A 9 4.38 -30.35 9.79
C ALA A 9 3.35 -29.36 10.35
N VAL A 10 3.62 -28.79 11.50
CA VAL A 10 2.86 -27.67 12.03
C VAL A 10 3.08 -26.54 11.05
N ILE A 11 2.09 -26.26 10.21
CA ILE A 11 2.08 -25.06 9.38
C ILE A 11 1.91 -23.91 10.34
N GLU A 12 3.03 -23.25 10.69
CA GLU A 12 3.00 -22.02 11.48
C GLU A 12 2.22 -21.00 10.66
N THR A 13 1.01 -20.72 11.09
CA THR A 13 0.19 -19.68 10.46
C THR A 13 0.71 -18.32 10.87
N PRO A 14 0.96 -17.40 9.93
CA PRO A 14 1.45 -16.08 10.26
C PRO A 14 0.43 -15.35 11.14
N ASN A 15 0.90 -14.80 12.26
CA ASN A 15 0.04 -14.17 13.27
C ASN A 15 0.37 -12.69 13.52
N SER A 16 1.42 -12.16 12.91
CA SER A 16 1.87 -10.78 13.16
C SER A 16 2.12 -9.99 11.87
N ALA A 17 2.12 -8.66 12.00
CA ALA A 17 2.44 -7.73 10.93
C ALA A 17 3.81 -8.03 10.30
N GLY A 18 4.82 -8.30 11.12
CA GLY A 18 6.19 -8.57 10.68
C GLY A 18 6.34 -9.85 9.85
N GLU A 19 5.42 -10.82 10.02
CA GLU A 19 5.43 -12.08 9.28
C GLU A 19 4.79 -11.95 7.90
N ILE A 20 3.82 -11.03 7.73
CA ILE A 20 3.08 -10.88 6.47
C ILE A 20 3.49 -9.64 5.67
N MET A 21 4.24 -8.71 6.27
CA MET A 21 4.63 -7.44 5.63
C MET A 21 5.55 -7.65 4.43
N THR A 22 5.53 -6.69 3.51
CA THR A 22 6.59 -6.50 2.52
C THR A 22 7.77 -5.80 3.20
N LYS A 23 8.96 -6.43 3.20
CA LYS A 23 10.17 -5.94 3.89
C LYS A 23 10.97 -4.94 3.04
N ASP A 24 11.12 -5.22 1.74
CA ASP A 24 11.87 -4.36 0.81
C ASP A 24 10.99 -3.21 0.33
N VAL A 25 10.84 -2.21 1.22
CA VAL A 25 9.94 -1.09 0.97
C VAL A 25 10.60 -0.07 0.07
N VAL A 26 9.99 0.14 -1.09
CA VAL A 26 10.32 1.26 -1.97
C VAL A 26 9.87 2.55 -1.30
N SER A 27 10.77 3.49 -1.07
CA SER A 27 10.53 4.77 -0.40
C SER A 27 11.21 5.92 -1.15
N VAL A 28 10.82 7.14 -0.85
CA VAL A 28 11.46 8.37 -1.35
C VAL A 28 11.97 9.20 -0.18
N LEU A 29 12.95 10.03 -0.43
CA LEU A 29 13.45 10.99 0.55
C LEU A 29 12.71 12.33 0.41
N THR A 30 12.77 13.13 1.45
CA THR A 30 12.42 14.56 1.40
C THR A 30 13.17 15.25 0.26
N GLY A 31 12.53 16.22 -0.39
CA GLY A 31 13.08 16.92 -1.56
C GLY A 31 12.84 16.21 -2.89
N SER A 32 12.37 14.96 -2.90
CA SER A 32 11.96 14.28 -4.14
C SER A 32 10.81 15.05 -4.80
N SER A 33 10.84 15.17 -6.14
CA SER A 33 9.76 15.83 -6.86
C SER A 33 8.53 14.93 -7.00
N MET A 34 7.35 15.53 -7.15
CA MET A 34 6.11 14.78 -7.47
C MET A 34 6.27 13.93 -8.74
N ARG A 35 7.07 14.39 -9.71
CA ARG A 35 7.41 13.64 -10.93
C ARG A 35 8.18 12.37 -10.62
N ASP A 36 9.22 12.47 -9.78
CA ASP A 36 10.03 11.30 -9.41
C ASP A 36 9.18 10.26 -8.68
N VAL A 37 8.29 10.72 -7.79
CA VAL A 37 7.33 9.83 -7.12
C VAL A 37 6.39 9.18 -8.12
N ALA A 38 5.83 9.93 -9.08
CA ALA A 38 4.93 9.38 -10.08
C ALA A 38 5.63 8.32 -10.96
N ILE A 39 6.85 8.59 -11.41
CA ILE A 39 7.66 7.63 -12.17
C ILE A 39 7.90 6.37 -11.34
N LEU A 40 8.31 6.52 -10.09
CA LEU A 40 8.59 5.40 -9.19
C LEU A 40 7.35 4.51 -8.95
N LEU A 41 6.17 5.12 -8.74
CA LEU A 41 4.91 4.39 -8.59
C LEU A 41 4.60 3.54 -9.84
N LEU A 42 4.78 4.11 -11.03
CA LEU A 42 4.54 3.42 -12.30
C LEU A 42 5.54 2.29 -12.55
N GLU A 43 6.85 2.57 -12.41
CA GLU A 43 7.90 1.58 -12.64
C GLU A 43 7.81 0.39 -11.70
N LYS A 44 7.53 0.65 -10.42
CA LYS A 44 7.40 -0.39 -9.39
C LYS A 44 6.01 -1.01 -9.32
N ARG A 45 5.05 -0.49 -10.08
CA ARG A 45 3.63 -0.92 -10.06
C ARG A 45 3.03 -0.89 -8.66
N ILE A 46 3.34 0.15 -7.91
CA ILE A 46 2.84 0.39 -6.56
C ILE A 46 2.01 1.68 -6.54
N SER A 47 1.07 1.79 -5.64
CA SER A 47 0.13 2.92 -5.60
C SER A 47 0.35 3.88 -4.43
N ALA A 48 1.39 3.68 -3.64
CA ALA A 48 1.87 4.64 -2.64
C ALA A 48 3.29 4.28 -2.17
N VAL A 49 4.01 5.29 -1.68
CA VAL A 49 5.35 5.18 -1.11
C VAL A 49 5.45 5.93 0.21
N PRO A 50 6.26 5.43 1.16
CA PRO A 50 6.69 6.21 2.32
C PRO A 50 7.63 7.32 1.90
N VAL A 51 7.54 8.44 2.61
CA VAL A 51 8.49 9.54 2.54
C VAL A 51 9.33 9.55 3.81
N LEU A 52 10.63 9.47 3.63
CA LEU A 52 11.59 9.39 4.72
C LEU A 52 12.42 10.67 4.79
N ALA A 53 12.78 11.08 5.99
CA ALA A 53 13.81 12.08 6.22
C ALA A 53 15.20 11.51 5.90
N ALA A 54 16.21 12.38 5.86
CA ALA A 54 17.60 11.96 5.61
C ALA A 54 18.14 10.98 6.69
N ASN A 55 17.60 11.02 7.90
CA ASN A 55 17.90 10.08 9.00
C ASN A 55 17.05 8.80 8.93
N LEU A 56 16.34 8.56 7.82
CA LEU A 56 15.44 7.42 7.58
C LEU A 56 14.19 7.37 8.49
N GLN A 57 13.88 8.44 9.19
CA GLN A 57 12.64 8.57 9.94
C GLN A 57 11.46 8.69 8.98
N LEU A 58 10.38 7.96 9.26
CA LEU A 58 9.14 8.05 8.49
C LEU A 58 8.45 9.39 8.77
N LEU A 59 8.25 10.19 7.73
CA LEU A 59 7.57 11.46 7.80
C LEU A 59 6.12 11.37 7.37
N GLY A 60 5.83 10.52 6.39
CA GLY A 60 4.50 10.42 5.83
C GLY A 60 4.40 9.41 4.71
N MET A 61 3.25 9.40 4.05
CA MET A 61 2.97 8.56 2.88
C MET A 61 2.48 9.45 1.73
N VAL A 62 2.82 9.07 0.51
CA VAL A 62 2.26 9.65 -0.71
C VAL A 62 1.70 8.55 -1.59
N SER A 63 0.49 8.74 -2.08
CA SER A 63 -0.21 7.82 -2.96
C SER A 63 -0.55 8.47 -4.31
N GLU A 64 -0.95 7.65 -5.28
CA GLU A 64 -1.52 8.12 -6.55
C GLU A 64 -2.64 9.13 -6.34
N GLY A 65 -3.52 8.89 -5.33
CA GLY A 65 -4.60 9.79 -5.00
C GLY A 65 -4.13 11.17 -4.53
N ASP A 66 -3.01 11.23 -3.82
CA ASP A 66 -2.44 12.48 -3.35
C ASP A 66 -1.80 13.27 -4.50
N LEU A 67 -1.12 12.57 -5.41
CA LEU A 67 -0.61 13.17 -6.65
C LEU A 67 -1.72 13.72 -7.54
N LEU A 68 -2.89 13.07 -7.53
CA LEU A 68 -4.07 13.50 -8.29
C LEU A 68 -4.95 14.51 -7.53
N GLY A 69 -4.50 15.02 -6.38
CA GLY A 69 -5.22 16.01 -5.59
C GLY A 69 -6.46 15.49 -4.87
N ARG A 70 -6.56 14.18 -4.63
CA ARG A 70 -7.63 13.55 -3.83
C ARG A 70 -7.38 13.71 -2.33
N SER A 71 -7.30 14.93 -1.82
CA SER A 71 -7.32 15.11 -0.36
C SER A 71 -8.76 15.22 0.14
N ASP A 72 -9.04 14.59 1.29
CA ASP A 72 -10.39 14.50 1.88
C ASP A 72 -11.01 15.84 2.27
N THR A 73 -10.21 16.91 2.39
CA THR A 73 -10.66 18.23 2.80
C THR A 73 -11.19 19.11 1.69
N ASP A 74 -10.92 18.80 0.41
CA ASP A 74 -11.35 19.63 -0.73
C ASP A 74 -12.01 18.78 -1.82
N ARG A 75 -13.00 18.01 -1.47
CA ARG A 75 -13.72 17.13 -2.40
C ARG A 75 -14.37 17.84 -3.58
N VAL A 76 -14.61 19.14 -3.50
CA VAL A 76 -15.34 19.89 -4.53
C VAL A 76 -14.39 20.69 -5.42
N ALA A 77 -13.37 21.35 -4.86
CA ALA A 77 -12.51 22.27 -5.63
C ALA A 77 -11.38 21.58 -6.42
N ARG A 78 -10.96 20.35 -6.04
CA ARG A 78 -9.84 19.63 -6.67
C ARG A 78 -10.25 18.50 -7.61
N ARG A 79 -11.54 18.30 -7.77
CA ARG A 79 -12.07 17.26 -8.65
C ARG A 79 -11.80 17.55 -10.13
N ASP A 80 -11.53 18.81 -10.45
CA ASP A 80 -11.52 19.27 -11.83
C ASP A 80 -10.13 19.59 -12.39
N TRP A 81 -9.07 19.73 -11.58
CA TRP A 81 -7.77 20.14 -12.11
C TRP A 81 -7.16 19.07 -13.05
N TRP A 82 -7.23 17.78 -12.69
CA TRP A 82 -6.76 16.70 -13.56
C TRP A 82 -7.72 16.46 -14.73
N LEU A 83 -9.02 16.69 -14.54
CA LEU A 83 -9.98 16.71 -15.64
C LEU A 83 -9.71 17.88 -16.58
N THR A 84 -9.27 19.03 -16.06
CA THR A 84 -8.81 20.16 -16.85
C THR A 84 -7.55 19.80 -17.63
N LEU A 85 -6.59 19.10 -17.02
CA LEU A 85 -5.40 18.57 -17.72
C LEU A 85 -5.75 17.58 -18.85
N LEU A 86 -6.83 16.82 -18.70
CA LEU A 86 -7.28 15.87 -19.73
C LEU A 86 -8.23 16.49 -20.75
N LYS A 87 -8.90 17.59 -20.41
CA LYS A 87 -9.84 18.28 -21.30
C LYS A 87 -9.17 19.32 -22.20
N ASP A 88 -8.15 20.00 -21.69
CA ASP A 88 -7.38 20.95 -22.47
C ASP A 88 -6.28 20.21 -23.24
N VAL A 89 -6.54 19.96 -24.50
CA VAL A 89 -5.61 19.34 -25.48
C VAL A 89 -4.35 20.21 -25.72
N GLN A 90 -4.28 21.39 -25.10
CA GLN A 90 -3.06 22.19 -24.95
C GLN A 90 -2.84 22.54 -23.48
N PRO A 91 -2.31 21.63 -22.67
CA PRO A 91 -1.82 22.00 -21.35
C PRO A 91 -0.74 23.05 -21.55
N GLN A 92 -0.86 24.19 -20.87
CA GLN A 92 0.25 25.12 -20.78
C GLN A 92 1.41 24.31 -20.16
N THR A 93 2.39 23.96 -20.97
CA THR A 93 3.52 23.07 -20.64
C THR A 93 4.21 23.51 -19.34
N GLU A 94 4.20 24.82 -19.06
CA GLU A 94 4.73 25.42 -17.85
C GLU A 94 3.97 25.01 -16.58
N THR A 95 2.64 24.88 -16.65
CA THR A 95 1.83 24.52 -15.48
C THR A 95 2.07 23.06 -15.04
N ILE A 96 2.18 22.15 -16.00
CA ILE A 96 2.46 20.73 -15.72
C ILE A 96 3.90 20.58 -15.21
N ALA A 97 4.86 21.24 -15.84
CA ALA A 97 6.24 21.22 -15.42
C ALA A 97 6.41 21.78 -13.99
N ALA A 98 5.73 22.89 -13.67
CA ALA A 98 5.75 23.48 -12.34
C ALA A 98 5.11 22.57 -11.28
N LEU A 99 3.99 21.90 -11.59
CA LEU A 99 3.35 20.94 -10.70
C LEU A 99 4.24 19.69 -10.49
N ALA A 100 4.83 19.19 -11.56
CA ALA A 100 5.71 18.02 -11.51
C ALA A 100 7.00 18.30 -10.71
N ALA A 101 7.49 19.53 -10.70
CA ALA A 101 8.68 19.95 -9.97
C ALA A 101 8.42 20.21 -8.47
N ARG A 102 7.15 20.22 -8.03
CA ARG A 102 6.84 20.45 -6.61
C ARG A 102 7.44 19.36 -5.74
N PRO A 103 7.98 19.72 -4.56
CA PRO A 103 8.51 18.74 -3.62
C PRO A 103 7.38 17.92 -3.01
N VAL A 104 7.68 16.67 -2.72
CA VAL A 104 6.73 15.65 -2.20
C VAL A 104 6.08 16.07 -0.89
N GLU A 105 6.72 16.90 -0.10
CA GLU A 105 6.23 17.42 1.17
C GLU A 105 4.94 18.24 1.05
N GLN A 106 4.68 18.81 -0.11
CA GLN A 106 3.45 19.59 -0.35
C GLN A 106 2.20 18.74 -0.49
N VAL A 107 2.37 17.43 -0.77
CA VAL A 107 1.27 16.47 -0.94
C VAL A 107 1.31 15.34 0.09
N LEU A 108 2.31 15.36 0.94
CA LEU A 108 2.53 14.38 1.99
C LEU A 108 1.35 14.32 2.96
N ARG A 109 0.85 13.11 3.22
CA ARG A 109 -0.09 12.89 4.32
C ARG A 109 0.68 12.61 5.60
N ALA A 110 0.50 13.49 6.58
CA ALA A 110 1.06 13.38 7.93
C ALA A 110 0.01 13.85 8.96
N PRO A 111 -0.03 13.28 10.18
CA PRO A 111 0.73 12.10 10.62
C PRO A 111 0.26 10.82 9.94
N VAL A 112 1.16 9.85 9.80
CA VAL A 112 0.86 8.54 9.24
C VAL A 112 0.45 7.59 10.35
N LEU A 113 -0.63 6.86 10.15
CA LEU A 113 -0.96 5.72 10.99
C LEU A 113 0.03 4.59 10.70
N THR A 114 0.62 4.06 11.75
CA THR A 114 1.61 2.98 11.70
C THR A 114 1.16 1.83 12.58
N ILE A 115 1.80 0.68 12.42
CA ILE A 115 1.53 -0.49 13.26
C ILE A 115 2.85 -1.14 13.65
N GLU A 116 2.91 -1.72 14.85
CA GLU A 116 4.09 -2.43 15.34
C GLU A 116 4.26 -3.77 14.62
N ALA A 117 5.52 -4.19 14.41
CA ALA A 117 5.83 -5.47 13.73
C ALA A 117 5.23 -6.70 14.45
N ARG A 118 5.04 -6.60 15.76
CA ARG A 118 4.42 -7.67 16.59
C ARG A 118 2.89 -7.63 16.63
N ALA A 119 2.27 -6.61 16.04
CA ALA A 119 0.81 -6.47 16.08
C ALA A 119 0.12 -7.65 15.39
N PRO A 120 -0.95 -8.18 15.97
CA PRO A 120 -1.68 -9.31 15.42
C PRO A 120 -2.51 -8.91 14.19
N LEU A 121 -2.86 -9.89 13.34
CA LEU A 121 -3.54 -9.65 12.06
C LEU A 121 -4.90 -8.96 12.23
N HIS A 122 -5.62 -9.21 13.30
CA HIS A 122 -6.93 -8.59 13.54
C HIS A 122 -6.81 -7.07 13.78
N GLU A 123 -5.76 -6.63 14.49
CA GLU A 123 -5.49 -5.21 14.71
C GLU A 123 -5.18 -4.50 13.40
N ILE A 124 -4.38 -5.13 12.51
CA ILE A 124 -4.13 -4.60 11.17
C ILE A 124 -5.44 -4.43 10.39
N ALA A 125 -6.29 -5.47 10.41
CA ALA A 125 -7.56 -5.47 9.70
C ALA A 125 -8.50 -4.37 10.22
N GLU A 126 -8.56 -4.18 11.53
CA GLU A 126 -9.35 -3.14 12.19
C GLU A 126 -8.86 -1.75 11.81
N MET A 127 -7.56 -1.48 11.91
CA MET A 127 -6.99 -0.18 11.53
C MET A 127 -7.25 0.16 10.07
N LEU A 128 -7.03 -0.79 9.14
CA LEU A 128 -7.28 -0.59 7.72
C LEU A 128 -8.77 -0.31 7.42
N LYS A 129 -9.67 -0.91 8.20
CA LYS A 129 -11.12 -0.74 8.05
C LYS A 129 -11.60 0.58 8.66
N VAL A 130 -11.25 0.85 9.92
CA VAL A 130 -11.72 2.03 10.67
C VAL A 130 -11.28 3.33 10.01
N HIS A 131 -10.03 3.38 9.55
CA HIS A 131 -9.46 4.58 8.94
C HIS A 131 -9.60 4.63 7.40
N ASP A 132 -10.29 3.65 6.81
CA ASP A 132 -10.47 3.49 5.35
C ASP A 132 -9.14 3.63 4.55
N ILE A 133 -8.07 3.08 5.09
CA ILE A 133 -6.75 3.08 4.45
C ILE A 133 -6.45 1.71 3.82
N LYS A 134 -5.55 1.70 2.84
CA LYS A 134 -5.22 0.49 2.09
C LYS A 134 -3.98 -0.21 2.61
N ARG A 135 -3.14 0.49 3.36
CA ARG A 135 -1.85 0.01 3.87
C ARG A 135 -1.40 0.78 5.08
N LEU A 136 -0.50 0.15 5.85
CA LEU A 136 0.12 0.69 7.05
C LEU A 136 1.63 0.44 6.98
N PRO A 137 2.47 1.44 7.25
CA PRO A 137 3.87 1.21 7.57
C PRO A 137 3.99 0.40 8.85
N VAL A 138 4.88 -0.58 8.83
CA VAL A 138 5.19 -1.44 9.97
C VAL A 138 6.44 -0.93 10.65
N MET A 139 6.34 -0.69 11.94
CA MET A 139 7.41 -0.13 12.75
C MET A 139 8.00 -1.17 13.70
N GLN A 140 9.28 -1.00 13.99
CA GLN A 140 9.97 -1.65 15.10
C GLN A 140 10.68 -0.56 15.90
N GLY A 141 10.05 -0.11 16.97
CA GLY A 141 10.41 1.14 17.61
C GLY A 141 10.25 2.32 16.66
N ASP A 142 11.27 3.16 16.55
CA ASP A 142 11.25 4.35 15.69
C ASP A 142 11.61 4.07 14.21
N ARG A 143 11.91 2.82 13.87
CA ARG A 143 12.33 2.44 12.53
C ARG A 143 11.21 1.74 11.76
N MET A 144 10.94 2.20 10.55
CA MET A 144 10.10 1.48 9.60
C MET A 144 10.82 0.24 9.08
N VAL A 145 10.19 -0.94 9.23
CA VAL A 145 10.75 -2.24 8.83
C VAL A 145 9.97 -2.90 7.70
N GLY A 146 8.80 -2.37 7.35
CA GLY A 146 7.98 -2.95 6.29
C GLY A 146 6.72 -2.14 6.02
N ILE A 147 5.90 -2.67 5.12
CA ILE A 147 4.53 -2.20 4.83
C ILE A 147 3.61 -3.41 4.81
N VAL A 148 2.44 -3.28 5.42
CA VAL A 148 1.36 -4.25 5.34
C VAL A 148 0.13 -3.64 4.66
N SER A 149 -0.53 -4.41 3.81
CA SER A 149 -1.70 -3.99 3.04
C SER A 149 -2.90 -4.94 3.22
N ARG A 150 -4.07 -4.52 2.72
CA ARG A 150 -5.26 -5.40 2.64
C ARG A 150 -4.95 -6.70 1.86
N SER A 151 -4.12 -6.63 0.83
CA SER A 151 -3.74 -7.80 0.02
C SER A 151 -2.89 -8.80 0.81
N ASP A 152 -2.07 -8.34 1.74
CA ASP A 152 -1.25 -9.20 2.58
C ASP A 152 -2.11 -9.96 3.60
N LEU A 153 -3.13 -9.31 4.15
CA LEU A 153 -4.14 -9.98 4.98
C LEU A 153 -4.90 -11.06 4.20
N VAL A 154 -5.35 -10.75 2.97
CA VAL A 154 -6.04 -11.75 2.13
C VAL A 154 -5.12 -12.94 1.83
N ARG A 155 -3.84 -12.69 1.56
CA ARG A 155 -2.85 -13.73 1.33
C ARG A 155 -2.64 -14.58 2.59
N ALA A 156 -2.52 -13.96 3.76
CA ALA A 156 -2.40 -14.66 5.04
C ALA A 156 -3.64 -15.52 5.32
N MET A 157 -4.84 -15.00 5.09
CA MET A 157 -6.08 -15.78 5.21
C MET A 157 -6.10 -16.98 4.26
N ALA A 158 -5.70 -16.81 3.01
CA ALA A 158 -5.67 -17.90 2.03
C ALA A 158 -4.70 -19.02 2.41
N THR A 159 -3.62 -18.71 3.12
CA THR A 159 -2.68 -19.72 3.63
C THR A 159 -3.19 -20.42 4.89
N GLN A 160 -4.07 -19.78 5.67
CA GLN A 160 -4.67 -20.35 6.89
C GLN A 160 -5.85 -21.29 6.60
N ILE A 161 -6.52 -21.13 5.45
CA ILE A 161 -7.66 -21.98 5.07
C ILE A 161 -7.10 -23.23 4.38
N PRO A 162 -7.18 -24.43 5.01
CA PRO A 162 -6.75 -25.65 4.35
C PRO A 162 -7.61 -25.88 3.09
N ARG A 163 -6.97 -26.18 1.96
CA ARG A 163 -7.65 -26.45 0.67
C ARG A 163 -8.79 -27.50 0.76
N ARG A 164 -8.77 -28.34 1.78
CA ARG A 164 -9.82 -29.36 2.03
C ARG A 164 -11.13 -28.80 2.56
N ALA A 165 -11.17 -27.57 3.10
CA ALA A 165 -12.41 -26.95 3.59
C ALA A 165 -13.20 -26.24 2.48
N MET A 166 -12.58 -25.98 1.34
CA MET A 166 -13.28 -25.52 0.13
C MET A 166 -13.65 -26.76 -0.69
N GLY A 167 -14.87 -27.25 -0.53
CA GLY A 167 -15.43 -28.24 -1.44
C GLY A 167 -15.18 -27.80 -2.89
N GLU A 168 -14.85 -28.74 -3.75
CA GLU A 168 -14.53 -28.58 -5.17
C GLU A 168 -15.60 -27.77 -5.92
N SER A 169 -15.60 -26.46 -5.83
CA SER A 169 -16.30 -25.60 -6.78
C SER A 169 -16.00 -24.12 -6.55
N VAL A 170 -14.74 -23.69 -6.73
CA VAL A 170 -14.51 -22.37 -7.28
C VAL A 170 -14.33 -22.58 -8.78
N GLY A 171 -15.43 -22.87 -9.44
CA GLY A 171 -15.50 -22.87 -10.88
C GLY A 171 -15.13 -21.49 -11.38
N ALA A 172 -14.03 -21.38 -12.12
CA ALA A 172 -13.76 -20.19 -12.89
C ALA A 172 -15.00 -19.89 -13.71
N CYS A 173 -15.60 -18.72 -13.53
CA CYS A 173 -16.75 -18.30 -14.34
C CYS A 173 -16.31 -18.26 -15.79
N SER A 174 -16.79 -19.21 -16.59
CA SER A 174 -16.49 -19.33 -18.02
C SER A 174 -17.03 -18.18 -18.87
N LEU A 175 -17.67 -17.19 -18.23
CA LEU A 175 -18.22 -15.98 -18.89
C LEU A 175 -17.24 -14.81 -19.02
N CYS A 176 -16.05 -14.87 -18.39
CA CYS A 176 -15.06 -13.80 -18.50
C CYS A 176 -14.05 -13.95 -19.64
N SER A 177 -14.22 -14.94 -20.52
CA SER A 177 -13.28 -15.18 -21.65
C SER A 177 -13.71 -14.55 -22.98
N ARG A 178 -14.68 -13.63 -22.98
CA ARG A 178 -15.08 -12.90 -24.19
C ARG A 178 -15.28 -11.42 -23.87
N ALA A 179 -14.19 -10.64 -23.84
CA ALA A 179 -14.14 -9.21 -24.11
C ALA A 179 -12.71 -8.85 -24.49
#